data_1c7f6cb682ef62466019863239f652f6
#
_entry.id   1c7f6cb682ef62466019863239f652f6
#
_cell.length_a   1.000
_cell.length_b   1.000
_cell.length_c   1.000
_cell.angle_alpha   90.00
_cell.angle_beta   90.00
_cell.angle_gamma   90.00
#
_symmetry.space_group_name_H-M   'P 1'
#
loop_
_entity.id
_entity.type
_entity.pdbx_description
1 polymer ?
#
loop_
_entity_poly.entity_id
_entity_poly.type
_entity_poly.pdbx_seq_one_letter_code
_entity_poly.pdbx_strand_id
1 'polypeptide(L)'
;MNYFLAQALNNRWANHRLLDACAQLSETEYEAPRTGFFPSIQATLCHILEVDRYYLTALEGDRDGQIKDFSETLAFAQLKQSQTQTDQRLVAFCETLREKDLARCVELVRVDGVVRERIDRLLLHLFEHQIHHRGQVHSMLSGTGIKPPQLDEFFLDCDRTFRQDEEQQLQFNETTVWQDYRPD
;
A
#
# COMPACT_ATOMS: atom_id res chain seq x y z
N MET A 1 -15.39 4.11 14.96
CA MET A 1 -15.00 3.97 13.54
C MET A 1 -13.47 4.02 13.44
N ASN A 2 -12.86 3.04 12.77
CA ASN A 2 -11.40 2.97 12.62
C ASN A 2 -11.00 3.43 11.20
N TYR A 3 -10.74 4.72 11.03
CA TYR A 3 -10.36 5.29 9.73
C TYR A 3 -9.04 4.72 9.19
N PHE A 4 -8.13 4.29 10.06
CA PHE A 4 -6.88 3.66 9.61
C PHE A 4 -7.13 2.27 9.02
N LEU A 5 -8.12 1.53 9.54
CA LEU A 5 -8.53 0.27 8.93
C LEU A 5 -9.17 0.50 7.54
N ALA A 6 -10.08 1.46 7.43
CA ALA A 6 -10.67 1.81 6.13
C ALA A 6 -9.59 2.22 5.11
N GLN A 7 -8.60 3.00 5.55
CA GLN A 7 -7.48 3.41 4.71
C GLN A 7 -6.57 2.22 4.32
N ALA A 8 -6.32 1.28 5.24
CA ALA A 8 -5.52 0.08 4.94
C ALA A 8 -6.23 -0.85 3.94
N LEU A 9 -7.55 -1.01 4.07
CA LEU A 9 -8.36 -1.78 3.12
C LEU A 9 -8.38 -1.12 1.74
N ASN A 10 -8.51 0.21 1.68
CA ASN A 10 -8.41 0.98 0.44
C ASN A 10 -7.03 0.84 -0.20
N ASN A 11 -5.97 0.93 0.60
CA ASN A 11 -4.59 0.75 0.13
C ASN A 11 -4.39 -0.62 -0.52
N ARG A 12 -4.84 -1.69 0.15
CA ARG A 12 -4.79 -3.06 -0.36
C ARG A 12 -5.58 -3.21 -1.67
N TRP A 13 -6.75 -2.61 -1.76
CA TRP A 13 -7.59 -2.63 -2.96
C TRP A 13 -6.93 -1.88 -4.13
N ALA A 14 -6.42 -0.69 -3.89
CA ALA A 14 -5.71 0.09 -4.90
C ALA A 14 -4.42 -0.63 -5.40
N ASN A 15 -3.66 -1.25 -4.48
CA ASN A 15 -2.50 -2.06 -4.84
C ASN A 15 -2.89 -3.28 -5.68
N HIS A 16 -3.98 -3.98 -5.33
CA HIS A 16 -4.51 -5.09 -6.11
C HIS A 16 -4.78 -4.67 -7.56
N ARG A 17 -5.55 -3.60 -7.77
CA ARG A 17 -5.87 -3.07 -9.11
C ARG A 17 -4.60 -2.69 -9.89
N LEU A 18 -3.68 -1.99 -9.26
CA LEU A 18 -2.45 -1.54 -9.91
C LEU A 18 -1.56 -2.72 -10.29
N LEU A 19 -1.39 -3.69 -9.39
CA LEU A 19 -0.57 -4.87 -9.62
C LEU A 19 -1.20 -5.80 -10.67
N ASP A 20 -2.52 -5.89 -10.77
CA ASP A 20 -3.20 -6.65 -11.81
C ASP A 20 -3.03 -6.00 -13.20
N ALA A 21 -3.03 -4.68 -13.26
CA ALA A 21 -2.69 -3.98 -14.49
C ALA A 21 -1.21 -4.21 -14.88
N CYS A 22 -0.28 -4.08 -13.93
CA CYS A 22 1.15 -4.33 -14.16
C CYS A 22 1.46 -5.77 -14.53
N ALA A 23 0.65 -6.75 -14.10
CA ALA A 23 0.81 -8.16 -14.48
C ALA A 23 0.64 -8.44 -15.98
N GLN A 24 0.08 -7.49 -16.72
CA GLN A 24 -0.08 -7.59 -18.18
C GLN A 24 1.14 -7.08 -18.97
N LEU A 25 2.10 -6.45 -18.27
CA LEU A 25 3.34 -5.99 -18.88
C LEU A 25 4.28 -7.19 -19.15
N SER A 26 5.04 -7.11 -20.23
CA SER A 26 6.23 -7.95 -20.39
C SER A 26 7.31 -7.54 -19.38
N GLU A 27 8.23 -8.46 -19.07
CA GLU A 27 9.38 -8.16 -18.21
C GLU A 27 10.17 -6.94 -18.72
N THR A 28 10.38 -6.87 -20.04
CA THR A 28 11.05 -5.73 -20.68
C THR A 28 10.31 -4.41 -20.42
N GLU A 29 8.99 -4.37 -20.49
CA GLU A 29 8.19 -3.17 -20.22
C GLU A 29 8.17 -2.79 -18.75
N TYR A 30 8.15 -3.78 -17.86
CA TYR A 30 8.20 -3.59 -16.41
C TYR A 30 9.51 -2.92 -15.98
N GLU A 31 10.62 -3.29 -16.60
CA GLU A 31 11.98 -2.78 -16.33
C GLU A 31 12.35 -1.55 -17.16
N ALA A 32 11.62 -1.27 -18.24
CA ALA A 32 11.96 -0.23 -19.20
C ALA A 32 12.15 1.14 -18.54
N PRO A 33 13.20 1.88 -18.93
CA PRO A 33 13.41 3.25 -18.47
C PRO A 33 12.23 4.16 -18.83
N ARG A 34 11.75 4.94 -17.85
CA ARG A 34 10.65 5.89 -18.00
C ARG A 34 10.96 7.19 -17.26
N THR A 35 10.32 8.26 -17.70
CA THR A 35 10.40 9.54 -17.00
C THR A 35 9.61 9.45 -15.69
N GLY A 36 10.29 9.69 -14.56
CA GLY A 36 9.70 9.66 -13.22
C GLY A 36 10.77 9.94 -12.17
N PHE A 37 10.36 9.96 -10.91
CA PHE A 37 11.31 10.05 -9.80
C PHE A 37 12.22 8.80 -9.75
N PHE A 38 11.62 7.62 -9.86
CA PHE A 38 12.33 6.37 -10.11
C PHE A 38 12.34 6.06 -11.60
N PRO A 39 13.39 5.35 -12.09
CA PRO A 39 13.62 5.20 -13.51
C PRO A 39 12.71 4.19 -14.23
N SER A 40 11.91 3.38 -13.50
CA SER A 40 11.03 2.36 -14.07
C SER A 40 9.85 2.03 -13.19
N ILE A 41 8.88 1.30 -13.73
CA ILE A 41 7.76 0.73 -12.95
C ILE A 41 8.31 -0.21 -11.87
N GLN A 42 9.25 -1.08 -12.22
CA GLN A 42 9.92 -1.98 -11.28
C GLN A 42 10.52 -1.21 -10.10
N ALA A 43 11.36 -0.23 -10.36
CA ALA A 43 12.05 0.53 -9.33
C ALA A 43 11.05 1.26 -8.40
N THR A 44 9.97 1.82 -8.97
CA THR A 44 8.94 2.51 -8.18
C THR A 44 8.17 1.54 -7.29
N LEU A 45 7.76 0.38 -7.81
CA LEU A 45 7.02 -0.62 -7.04
C LEU A 45 7.91 -1.28 -5.96
N CYS A 46 9.18 -1.54 -6.25
CA CYS A 46 10.13 -2.03 -5.26
C CYS A 46 10.30 -1.04 -4.12
N HIS A 47 10.44 0.25 -4.44
CA HIS A 47 10.53 1.31 -3.43
C HIS A 47 9.27 1.39 -2.54
N ILE A 48 8.08 1.29 -3.13
CA ILE A 48 6.82 1.23 -2.37
C ILE A 48 6.87 0.10 -1.35
N LEU A 49 7.18 -1.12 -1.80
CA LEU A 49 7.23 -2.31 -0.97
C LEU A 49 8.26 -2.21 0.17
N GLU A 50 9.44 -1.68 -0.13
CA GLU A 50 10.52 -1.54 0.86
C GLU A 50 10.14 -0.54 1.96
N VAL A 51 9.57 0.61 1.59
CA VAL A 51 9.11 1.62 2.54
C VAL A 51 7.96 1.08 3.39
N ASP A 52 7.01 0.36 2.78
CA ASP A 52 5.92 -0.27 3.51
C ASP A 52 6.43 -1.27 4.55
N ARG A 53 7.35 -2.15 4.15
CA ARG A 53 7.96 -3.12 5.05
C ARG A 53 8.71 -2.45 6.18
N TYR A 54 9.48 -1.42 5.88
CA TYR A 54 10.25 -0.68 6.88
C TYR A 54 9.33 -0.09 7.95
N TYR A 55 8.29 0.64 7.55
CA TYR A 55 7.39 1.27 8.52
C TYR A 55 6.48 0.27 9.22
N LEU A 56 5.99 -0.75 8.52
CA LEU A 56 5.15 -1.76 9.12
C LEU A 56 5.90 -2.58 10.17
N THR A 57 7.16 -2.96 9.90
CA THR A 57 8.02 -3.66 10.85
C THR A 57 8.27 -2.81 12.11
N ALA A 58 8.44 -1.49 11.94
CA ALA A 58 8.53 -0.57 13.09
C ALA A 58 7.22 -0.49 13.87
N LEU A 59 6.07 -0.41 13.19
CA LEU A 59 4.74 -0.38 13.80
C LEU A 59 4.46 -1.66 14.61
N GLU A 60 4.90 -2.80 14.13
CA GLU A 60 4.81 -4.10 14.81
C GLU A 60 5.80 -4.26 15.98
N GLY A 61 6.75 -3.32 16.13
CA GLY A 61 7.73 -3.30 17.22
C GLY A 61 8.94 -4.19 16.98
N ASP A 62 9.15 -4.69 15.76
CA ASP A 62 10.32 -5.46 15.38
C ASP A 62 11.45 -4.54 14.93
N ARG A 63 12.29 -4.14 15.88
CA ARG A 63 13.42 -3.23 15.63
C ARG A 63 14.50 -3.84 14.73
N ASP A 64 14.76 -5.12 14.90
CA ASP A 64 15.87 -5.80 14.21
C ASP A 64 15.51 -6.15 12.78
N GLY A 65 14.24 -6.36 12.49
CA GLY A 65 13.70 -6.64 11.15
C GLY A 65 13.54 -5.41 10.25
N GLN A 66 13.83 -4.18 10.73
CA GLN A 66 13.70 -2.99 9.89
C GLN A 66 14.73 -2.99 8.77
N ILE A 67 14.24 -2.82 7.52
CA ILE A 67 15.09 -2.76 6.33
C ILE A 67 15.92 -1.49 6.37
N LYS A 68 17.22 -1.61 6.11
CA LYS A 68 18.19 -0.50 6.13
C LYS A 68 18.72 -0.14 4.76
N ASP A 69 18.56 -1.01 3.79
CA ASP A 69 18.99 -0.82 2.40
C ASP A 69 17.79 -0.94 1.46
N PHE A 70 17.53 0.12 0.70
CA PHE A 70 16.42 0.25 -0.23
C PHE A 70 16.92 0.10 -1.68
N SER A 71 17.65 -0.94 -1.97
CA SER A 71 18.28 -1.15 -3.29
C SER A 71 17.85 -2.42 -4.00
N GLU A 72 16.99 -3.24 -3.40
CA GLU A 72 16.58 -4.51 -3.99
C GLU A 72 15.62 -4.32 -5.16
N THR A 73 15.95 -4.94 -6.31
CA THR A 73 15.04 -5.07 -7.44
C THR A 73 14.46 -6.48 -7.49
N LEU A 74 13.14 -6.60 -7.56
CA LEU A 74 12.43 -7.87 -7.57
C LEU A 74 11.82 -8.14 -8.95
N ALA A 75 11.82 -9.40 -9.36
CA ALA A 75 10.98 -9.86 -10.44
C ALA A 75 9.49 -9.63 -10.07
N PHE A 76 8.65 -9.32 -11.06
CA PHE A 76 7.27 -8.90 -10.81
C PHE A 76 6.46 -9.89 -9.95
N ALA A 77 6.59 -11.20 -10.19
CA ALA A 77 5.86 -12.20 -9.42
C ALA A 77 6.23 -12.18 -7.92
N GLN A 78 7.50 -12.00 -7.61
CA GLN A 78 8.00 -11.91 -6.23
C GLN A 78 7.53 -10.60 -5.59
N LEU A 79 7.59 -9.49 -6.32
CA LEU A 79 7.07 -8.20 -5.86
C LEU A 79 5.59 -8.28 -5.54
N LYS A 80 4.76 -8.78 -6.48
CA LYS A 80 3.31 -8.90 -6.28
C LYS A 80 2.96 -9.74 -5.06
N GLN A 81 3.61 -10.89 -4.88
CA GLN A 81 3.41 -11.74 -3.71
C GLN A 81 3.78 -11.00 -2.42
N SER A 82 4.93 -10.34 -2.41
CA SER A 82 5.45 -9.62 -1.26
C SER A 82 4.57 -8.43 -0.87
N GLN A 83 4.10 -7.65 -1.86
CA GLN A 83 3.19 -6.52 -1.61
C GLN A 83 1.86 -7.02 -1.05
N THR A 84 1.29 -8.08 -1.63
CA THR A 84 0.03 -8.67 -1.13
C THR A 84 0.15 -9.09 0.34
N GLN A 85 1.26 -9.72 0.73
CA GLN A 85 1.51 -10.10 2.12
C GLN A 85 1.68 -8.89 3.03
N THR A 86 2.38 -7.86 2.57
CA THR A 86 2.58 -6.61 3.32
C THR A 86 1.28 -5.87 3.53
N ASP A 87 0.42 -5.79 2.50
CA ASP A 87 -0.91 -5.20 2.60
C ASP A 87 -1.81 -5.94 3.62
N GLN A 88 -1.78 -7.28 3.63
CA GLN A 88 -2.50 -8.08 4.61
C GLN A 88 -2.01 -7.82 6.05
N ARG A 89 -0.70 -7.69 6.26
CA ARG A 89 -0.12 -7.35 7.57
C ARG A 89 -0.57 -5.95 8.02
N LEU A 90 -0.58 -4.97 7.10
CA LEU A 90 -1.03 -3.61 7.40
C LEU A 90 -2.50 -3.58 7.82
N VAL A 91 -3.37 -4.31 7.11
CA VAL A 91 -4.78 -4.47 7.48
C VAL A 91 -4.89 -5.10 8.88
N ALA A 92 -4.21 -6.22 9.13
CA ALA A 92 -4.23 -6.89 10.42
C ALA A 92 -3.72 -6.00 11.57
N PHE A 93 -2.68 -5.20 11.33
CA PHE A 93 -2.22 -4.20 12.30
C PHE A 93 -3.32 -3.17 12.60
N CYS A 94 -3.94 -2.60 11.56
CA CYS A 94 -4.98 -1.59 11.72
C CYS A 94 -6.26 -2.14 12.36
N GLU A 95 -6.60 -3.43 12.18
CA GLU A 95 -7.73 -4.08 12.85
C GLU A 95 -7.59 -4.07 14.38
N THR A 96 -6.37 -4.24 14.87
CA THR A 96 -6.09 -4.26 16.32
C THR A 96 -5.94 -2.88 16.94
N LEU A 97 -5.80 -1.84 16.12
CA LEU A 97 -5.47 -0.49 16.56
C LEU A 97 -6.65 0.18 17.25
N ARG A 98 -6.42 0.74 18.44
CA ARG A 98 -7.39 1.48 19.23
C ARG A 98 -6.97 2.95 19.34
N GLU A 99 -7.91 3.84 19.57
CA GLU A 99 -7.68 5.29 19.71
C GLU A 99 -6.53 5.61 20.69
N LYS A 100 -6.50 4.92 21.83
CA LYS A 100 -5.44 5.10 22.84
C LYS A 100 -4.04 4.73 22.37
N ASP A 101 -3.92 3.93 21.29
CA ASP A 101 -2.64 3.47 20.75
C ASP A 101 -2.05 4.48 19.75
N LEU A 102 -2.86 5.36 19.19
CA LEU A 102 -2.47 6.29 18.13
C LEU A 102 -1.34 7.23 18.53
N ALA A 103 -1.36 7.70 19.79
CA ALA A 103 -0.33 8.60 20.33
C ALA A 103 0.93 7.87 20.84
N ARG A 104 0.93 6.54 20.88
CA ARG A 104 2.13 5.78 21.24
C ARG A 104 3.22 6.00 20.21
N CYS A 105 4.47 5.96 20.66
CA CYS A 105 5.64 6.05 19.78
C CYS A 105 6.23 4.66 19.54
N VAL A 106 6.69 4.45 18.32
CA VAL A 106 7.54 3.32 17.89
C VAL A 106 8.94 3.81 17.56
N GLU A 107 9.89 2.91 17.51
CA GLU A 107 11.27 3.22 17.16
C GLU A 107 11.52 2.97 15.68
N LEU A 108 12.16 3.95 15.03
CA LEU A 108 12.62 3.88 13.65
C LEU A 108 14.14 3.85 13.64
N VAL A 109 14.71 2.82 13.07
CA VAL A 109 16.16 2.69 12.88
C VAL A 109 16.56 3.45 11.63
N ARG A 110 17.28 4.56 11.80
CA ARG A 110 17.81 5.40 10.72
C ARG A 110 19.32 5.24 10.61
N VAL A 111 19.91 5.74 9.53
CA VAL A 111 21.39 5.74 9.34
C VAL A 111 22.09 6.45 10.51
N ASP A 112 21.53 7.57 10.96
CA ASP A 112 22.11 8.41 12.00
C ASP A 112 21.67 8.02 13.41
N GLY A 113 21.01 6.87 13.60
CA GLY A 113 20.56 6.38 14.90
C GLY A 113 19.09 6.02 14.96
N VAL A 114 18.57 5.90 16.19
CA VAL A 114 17.16 5.54 16.42
C VAL A 114 16.37 6.81 16.73
N VAL A 115 15.28 7.00 16.02
CA VAL A 115 14.29 8.07 16.28
C VAL A 115 12.98 7.46 16.74
N ARG A 116 12.16 8.25 17.44
CA ARG A 116 10.82 7.83 17.89
C ARG A 116 9.76 8.64 17.17
N GLU A 117 8.76 7.93 16.64
CA GLU A 117 7.63 8.58 15.95
C GLU A 117 6.30 7.99 16.42
N ARG A 118 5.25 8.81 16.40
CA ARG A 118 3.90 8.40 16.77
C ARG A 118 3.29 7.49 15.71
N ILE A 119 2.50 6.50 16.16
CA ILE A 119 1.82 5.55 15.28
C ILE A 119 0.90 6.26 14.28
N ASP A 120 0.09 7.23 14.74
CA ASP A 120 -0.83 7.96 13.85
C ASP A 120 -0.11 8.74 12.74
N ARG A 121 0.99 9.42 13.07
CA ARG A 121 1.78 10.16 12.08
C ARG A 121 2.44 9.21 11.08
N LEU A 122 2.94 8.08 11.57
CA LEU A 122 3.62 7.10 10.75
C LEU A 122 2.65 6.45 9.76
N LEU A 123 1.44 6.09 10.20
CA LEU A 123 0.40 5.55 9.33
C LEU A 123 -0.04 6.56 8.27
N LEU A 124 -0.28 7.82 8.66
CA LEU A 124 -0.63 8.88 7.70
C LEU A 124 0.46 9.07 6.65
N HIS A 125 1.73 9.10 7.08
CA HIS A 125 2.86 9.19 6.16
C HIS A 125 2.93 7.98 5.22
N LEU A 126 2.73 6.76 5.72
CA LEU A 126 2.74 5.54 4.92
C LEU A 126 1.67 5.59 3.84
N PHE A 127 0.43 5.96 4.17
CA PHE A 127 -0.64 6.06 3.18
C PHE A 127 -0.39 7.17 2.15
N GLU A 128 0.11 8.32 2.57
CA GLU A 128 0.49 9.41 1.66
C GLU A 128 1.59 8.98 0.68
N HIS A 129 2.60 8.29 1.19
CA HIS A 129 3.68 7.73 0.39
C HIS A 129 3.17 6.74 -0.67
N GLN A 130 2.28 5.85 -0.27
CA GLN A 130 1.63 4.88 -1.17
C GLN A 130 0.85 5.59 -2.28
N ILE A 131 -0.02 6.54 -1.94
CA ILE A 131 -0.82 7.28 -2.90
C ILE A 131 0.09 8.01 -3.90
N HIS A 132 1.14 8.68 -3.39
CA HIS A 132 2.09 9.42 -4.21
C HIS A 132 2.78 8.53 -5.26
N HIS A 133 3.36 7.42 -4.83
CA HIS A 133 4.12 6.55 -5.73
C HIS A 133 3.22 5.68 -6.62
N ARG A 134 2.02 5.28 -6.16
CA ARG A 134 1.03 4.66 -7.06
C ARG A 134 0.63 5.58 -8.20
N GLY A 135 0.48 6.88 -7.93
CA GLY A 135 0.24 7.88 -8.97
C GLY A 135 1.37 7.94 -10.02
N GLN A 136 2.62 7.76 -9.60
CA GLN A 136 3.77 7.69 -10.52
C GLN A 136 3.71 6.43 -11.40
N VAL A 137 3.45 5.25 -10.81
CA VAL A 137 3.28 4.01 -11.59
C VAL A 137 2.10 4.12 -12.55
N HIS A 138 0.98 4.67 -12.11
CA HIS A 138 -0.21 4.92 -12.94
C HIS A 138 0.13 5.80 -14.16
N SER A 139 0.90 6.86 -13.94
CA SER A 139 1.38 7.74 -15.02
C SER A 139 2.32 6.99 -15.97
N MET A 140 3.22 6.15 -15.46
CA MET A 140 4.12 5.34 -16.29
C MET A 140 3.36 4.31 -17.13
N LEU A 141 2.29 3.68 -16.57
CA LEU A 141 1.41 2.77 -17.31
C LEU A 141 0.72 3.45 -18.48
N SER A 142 0.37 4.74 -18.38
CA SER A 142 -0.22 5.51 -19.48
C SER A 142 0.67 5.60 -20.72
N GLY A 143 1.98 5.38 -20.56
CA GLY A 143 2.95 5.30 -21.65
C GLY A 143 3.14 3.89 -22.22
N THR A 144 2.31 2.91 -21.83
CA THR A 144 2.32 1.52 -22.31
C THR A 144 1.04 1.19 -23.09
N GLY A 145 0.95 -0.04 -23.59
CA GLY A 145 -0.30 -0.57 -24.16
C GLY A 145 -1.35 -0.98 -23.10
N ILE A 146 -1.02 -0.90 -21.81
CA ILE A 146 -1.90 -1.32 -20.71
C ILE A 146 -2.66 -0.13 -20.17
N LYS A 147 -4.00 -0.25 -20.12
CA LYS A 147 -4.85 0.81 -19.55
C LYS A 147 -4.61 0.92 -18.04
N PRO A 148 -4.26 2.10 -17.51
CA PRO A 148 -4.18 2.31 -16.08
C PRO A 148 -5.55 2.08 -15.40
N PRO A 149 -5.57 1.44 -14.22
CA PRO A 149 -6.81 1.23 -13.47
C PRO A 149 -7.25 2.51 -12.77
N GLN A 150 -8.53 2.62 -12.39
CA GLN A 150 -9.00 3.68 -11.52
C GLN A 150 -8.49 3.46 -10.10
N LEU A 151 -7.86 4.48 -9.49
CA LEU A 151 -7.24 4.41 -8.16
C LEU A 151 -7.70 5.51 -7.20
N ASP A 152 -8.55 6.43 -7.65
CA ASP A 152 -9.05 7.59 -6.91
C ASP A 152 -10.42 7.35 -6.26
N GLU A 153 -10.77 6.09 -6.01
CA GLU A 153 -11.99 5.70 -5.32
C GLU A 153 -11.73 5.42 -3.84
N PHE A 154 -12.68 5.78 -2.97
CA PHE A 154 -12.65 5.48 -1.55
C PHE A 154 -14.02 5.02 -1.04
N PHE A 155 -14.44 3.80 -1.36
CA PHE A 155 -15.63 3.12 -0.82
C PHE A 155 -16.90 4.00 -0.76
N LEU A 156 -17.14 4.82 -1.79
CA LEU A 156 -18.39 5.56 -1.89
C LEU A 156 -19.55 4.58 -2.09
N ASP A 157 -20.66 4.81 -1.37
CA ASP A 157 -21.82 3.91 -1.43
C ASP A 157 -22.46 3.88 -2.82
N CYS A 158 -22.54 5.04 -3.48
CA CYS A 158 -23.05 5.17 -4.84
C CYS A 158 -22.28 4.35 -5.89
N ASP A 159 -21.02 4.00 -5.62
CA ASP A 159 -20.14 3.26 -6.53
C ASP A 159 -19.99 1.78 -6.16
N ARG A 160 -20.73 1.31 -5.14
CA ARG A 160 -20.62 -0.04 -4.61
C ARG A 160 -20.78 -1.14 -5.68
N THR A 161 -21.67 -0.94 -6.64
CA THR A 161 -21.91 -1.91 -7.71
C THR A 161 -20.71 -2.15 -8.62
N PHE A 162 -19.77 -1.18 -8.70
CA PHE A 162 -18.58 -1.28 -9.54
C PHE A 162 -17.42 -2.02 -8.89
N ARG A 163 -17.49 -2.34 -7.58
CA ARG A 163 -16.42 -3.03 -6.84
C ARG A 163 -16.82 -4.38 -6.24
N GLN A 164 -18.05 -4.86 -6.45
CA GLN A 164 -18.57 -6.09 -5.83
C GLN A 164 -17.69 -7.32 -6.05
N ASP A 165 -17.15 -7.51 -7.26
CA ASP A 165 -16.29 -8.65 -7.58
C ASP A 165 -14.97 -8.58 -6.81
N GLU A 166 -14.39 -7.38 -6.68
CA GLU A 166 -13.16 -7.14 -5.94
C GLU A 166 -13.37 -7.26 -4.42
N GLU A 167 -14.52 -6.83 -3.90
CA GLU A 167 -14.91 -7.04 -2.50
C GLU A 167 -14.94 -8.54 -2.15
N GLN A 168 -15.51 -9.36 -3.02
CA GLN A 168 -15.52 -10.82 -2.84
C GLN A 168 -14.12 -11.42 -2.93
N GLN A 169 -13.34 -11.03 -3.92
CA GLN A 169 -11.99 -11.53 -4.13
C GLN A 169 -11.04 -11.17 -2.99
N LEU A 170 -11.14 -9.95 -2.47
CA LEU A 170 -10.32 -9.43 -1.39
C LEU A 170 -10.91 -9.67 0.00
N GLN A 171 -12.10 -10.28 0.09
CA GLN A 171 -12.78 -10.65 1.35
C GLN A 171 -12.98 -9.45 2.30
N PHE A 172 -13.45 -8.33 1.78
CA PHE A 172 -13.94 -7.22 2.58
C PHE A 172 -15.35 -6.81 2.13
N ASN A 173 -16.05 -6.01 2.94
CA ASN A 173 -17.37 -5.46 2.64
C ASN A 173 -17.58 -4.15 3.41
N GLU A 174 -18.70 -3.49 3.18
CA GLU A 174 -19.03 -2.22 3.85
C GLU A 174 -18.99 -2.32 5.39
N THR A 175 -19.45 -3.43 5.95
CA THR A 175 -19.40 -3.63 7.41
C THR A 175 -17.96 -3.76 7.91
N THR A 176 -17.08 -4.41 7.14
CA THR A 176 -15.64 -4.49 7.47
C THR A 176 -14.98 -3.11 7.41
N VAL A 177 -15.29 -2.34 6.36
CA VAL A 177 -14.70 -1.00 6.14
C VAL A 177 -15.21 -0.01 7.20
N TRP A 178 -16.53 0.05 7.38
CA TRP A 178 -17.18 1.11 8.16
C TRP A 178 -17.64 0.69 9.56
N GLN A 179 -17.62 -0.60 9.90
CA GLN A 179 -17.97 -1.21 11.19
C GLN A 179 -19.39 -0.92 11.69
N ASP A 180 -19.88 0.32 11.58
CA ASP A 180 -21.21 0.79 12.01
C ASP A 180 -22.11 1.13 10.80
N TYR A 181 -21.75 0.68 9.60
CA TYR A 181 -22.54 0.97 8.40
C TYR A 181 -23.97 0.40 8.53
N ARG A 182 -24.95 1.28 8.37
CA ARG A 182 -26.37 0.93 8.27
C ARG A 182 -26.91 1.53 6.97
N PRO A 183 -27.15 0.71 5.94
CA PRO A 183 -27.81 1.21 4.74
C PRO A 183 -29.22 1.66 5.10
N ASP A 184 -29.61 2.84 4.61
CA ASP A 184 -30.98 3.36 4.68
C ASP A 184 -31.96 2.50 3.87
#